data_dcb80d38e777fc720c2364735a58eb0f
#
_entry.id   dcb80d38e777fc720c2364735a58eb0f
#
_cell.length_a   1.000
_cell.length_b   1.000
_cell.length_c   1.000
_cell.angle_alpha   90.00
_cell.angle_beta   90.00
_cell.angle_gamma   90.00
#
_symmetry.space_group_name_H-M   'P 1'
#
loop_
_entity.id
_entity.type
_entity.pdbx_description
1 polymer ?
#
loop_
_entity_poly.entity_id
_entity_poly.type
_entity_poly.pdbx_seq_one_letter_code
_entity_poly.pdbx_strand_id
1 'polypeptide(L)'
;MSNLDYNLPEPTKTQLEYARYLSRFQAPRERRTLFARTESDIAAAFREETANHSWNADDLASQAGIDPRFADALLQRGEAPIEAVFSAADALGIDIAALPLSSLGNTR
;
A
#
# COMPACT_ATOMS: atom_id res chain seq x y z
N MET A 1 -1.81 45.12 4.32
CA MET A 1 -2.07 44.47 3.76
C MET A 1 -1.97 44.03 3.55
N SER A 2 -2.15 44.24 3.74
CA SER A 2 -2.37 43.64 3.29
C SER A 2 -2.40 43.17 3.07
N ASN A 3 -2.44 43.38 3.37
CA ASN A 3 -2.82 42.78 3.02
C ASN A 3 -2.78 42.29 2.99
N LEU A 4 -2.66 42.48 3.61
CA LEU A 4 -2.99 41.95 3.39
C LEU A 4 -3.39 41.50 3.37
N ASP A 5 -3.73 41.76 3.63
CA ASP A 5 -4.47 41.29 3.20
C ASP A 5 -4.49 40.90 3.02
N TYR A 6 -4.22 41.14 3.77
CA TYR A 6 -4.45 40.83 3.48
C TYR A 6 -4.94 40.06 3.57
N ASN A 7 -5.00 40.25 4.69
CA ASN A 7 -6.09 39.47 4.17
C ASN A 7 -5.67 38.46 3.10
N LEU A 8 -5.55 37.19 3.50
CA LEU A 8 -5.14 36.13 2.61
C LEU A 8 -6.34 35.57 1.90
N PRO A 9 -6.31 35.51 0.60
CA PRO A 9 -7.39 34.87 -0.13
C PRO A 9 -7.38 33.35 0.15
N GLU A 10 -8.49 32.77 -0.09
CA GLU A 10 -8.55 31.33 -0.02
C GLU A 10 -7.61 30.73 -1.04
N PRO A 11 -7.09 29.52 -0.75
CA PRO A 11 -6.21 28.89 -1.73
C PRO A 11 -6.92 28.74 -3.06
N THR A 12 -6.17 28.98 -4.10
CA THR A 12 -6.72 28.78 -5.43
C THR A 12 -6.87 27.29 -5.68
N LYS A 13 -7.64 26.97 -6.69
CA LYS A 13 -7.79 25.60 -7.09
C LYS A 13 -6.44 24.98 -7.40
N THR A 14 -5.57 25.72 -8.06
CA THR A 14 -4.23 25.23 -8.38
C THR A 14 -3.45 24.91 -7.11
N GLN A 15 -3.56 25.76 -6.11
CA GLN A 15 -2.85 25.53 -4.86
C GLN A 15 -3.36 24.29 -4.16
N LEU A 16 -4.68 24.10 -4.18
CA LEU A 16 -5.24 22.90 -3.57
C LEU A 16 -4.79 21.64 -4.30
N GLU A 17 -4.75 21.72 -5.62
CA GLU A 17 -4.31 20.57 -6.39
C GLU A 17 -2.85 20.25 -6.14
N TYR A 18 -2.04 21.29 -6.02
CA TYR A 18 -0.63 21.10 -5.73
C TYR A 18 -0.44 20.48 -4.35
N ALA A 19 -1.22 20.92 -3.38
CA ALA A 19 -1.15 20.36 -2.05
C ALA A 19 -1.51 18.89 -2.05
N ARG A 20 -2.53 18.53 -2.81
CA ARG A 20 -2.90 17.12 -2.93
C ARG A 20 -1.81 16.32 -3.60
N TYR A 21 -1.19 16.89 -4.61
CA TYR A 21 -0.09 16.26 -5.30
C TYR A 21 1.06 15.98 -4.32
N LEU A 22 1.43 16.97 -3.54
CA LEU A 22 2.49 16.81 -2.56
C LEU A 22 2.11 15.78 -1.50
N SER A 23 0.86 15.80 -1.06
CA SER A 23 0.39 14.81 -0.11
C SER A 23 0.53 13.39 -0.63
N ARG A 24 0.30 13.24 -1.92
CA ARG A 24 0.36 11.91 -2.52
C ARG A 24 1.77 11.38 -2.53
N PHE A 25 2.76 12.25 -2.71
CA PHE A 25 4.14 11.82 -2.83
C PHE A 25 4.96 12.02 -1.58
N GLN A 26 4.60 13.01 -0.78
CA GLN A 26 5.39 13.38 0.37
C GLN A 26 4.63 13.22 1.67
N ALA A 27 3.41 12.78 1.60
CA ALA A 27 2.68 12.57 2.82
C ALA A 27 3.53 11.69 3.69
N PRO A 28 3.47 11.92 4.95
CA PRO A 28 4.25 11.14 5.88
C PRO A 28 3.82 9.71 5.92
N ARG A 29 3.04 9.34 4.96
CA ARG A 29 2.71 8.00 4.82
C ARG A 29 3.98 7.26 4.62
N GLU A 30 4.43 6.70 5.65
CA GLU A 30 5.64 5.93 5.59
C GLU A 30 5.35 4.62 4.97
N ARG A 31 6.23 4.23 4.07
CA ARG A 31 6.11 2.89 3.55
C ARG A 31 6.58 1.94 4.62
N ARG A 32 5.84 0.88 4.80
CA ARG A 32 6.19 -0.13 5.78
C ARG A 32 7.25 -1.05 5.18
N THR A 33 8.29 -1.32 5.94
CA THR A 33 9.30 -2.29 5.52
C THR A 33 8.97 -3.63 6.14
N LEU A 34 8.91 -4.65 5.31
CA LEU A 34 8.52 -5.98 5.76
C LEU A 34 9.69 -6.93 5.67
N PHE A 35 10.06 -7.52 6.81
CA PHE A 35 11.02 -8.62 6.89
C PHE A 35 10.24 -9.85 7.30
N ALA A 36 9.78 -10.60 6.33
CA ALA A 36 8.92 -11.75 6.61
C ALA A 36 9.77 -13.02 6.71
N ARG A 37 9.63 -13.71 7.80
CA ARG A 37 10.31 -14.98 7.99
C ARG A 37 9.41 -16.15 7.63
N THR A 38 8.12 -15.97 7.75
CA THR A 38 7.15 -17.01 7.49
C THR A 38 6.00 -16.41 6.69
N GLU A 39 5.20 -17.30 6.12
CA GLU A 39 3.99 -16.86 5.45
C GLU A 39 3.03 -16.17 6.41
N SER A 40 3.04 -16.59 7.67
CA SER A 40 2.21 -15.90 8.67
C SER A 40 2.60 -14.45 8.82
N ASP A 41 3.89 -14.15 8.74
CA ASP A 41 4.34 -12.76 8.80
C ASP A 41 3.79 -11.97 7.62
N ILE A 42 3.78 -12.58 6.46
CA ILE A 42 3.24 -11.93 5.26
C ILE A 42 1.75 -11.66 5.46
N ALA A 43 1.01 -12.68 5.85
CA ALA A 43 -0.43 -12.54 6.02
C ALA A 43 -0.77 -11.47 7.04
N ALA A 44 -0.06 -11.46 8.17
CA ALA A 44 -0.33 -10.50 9.22
C ALA A 44 -0.08 -9.07 8.74
N ALA A 45 1.05 -8.85 8.06
CA ALA A 45 1.38 -7.52 7.59
C ALA A 45 0.39 -7.04 6.54
N PHE A 46 0.02 -7.93 5.63
CA PHE A 46 -0.89 -7.56 4.56
C PHE A 46 -2.29 -7.32 5.09
N ARG A 47 -2.74 -8.13 6.06
CA ARG A 47 -4.04 -7.88 6.69
C ARG A 47 -4.07 -6.54 7.39
N GLU A 48 -3.00 -6.21 8.08
CA GLU A 48 -2.93 -4.95 8.82
C GLU A 48 -2.99 -3.77 7.88
N GLU A 49 -2.20 -3.80 6.81
CA GLU A 49 -2.18 -2.68 5.87
C GLU A 49 -3.47 -2.58 5.09
N THR A 50 -4.06 -3.71 4.74
CA THR A 50 -5.33 -3.71 4.04
C THR A 50 -6.42 -3.09 4.91
N ALA A 51 -6.41 -3.43 6.21
CA ALA A 51 -7.35 -2.83 7.15
C ALA A 51 -7.12 -1.34 7.29
N ASN A 52 -5.86 -0.90 7.30
CA ASN A 52 -5.54 0.52 7.38
C ASN A 52 -6.08 1.29 6.19
N HIS A 53 -6.19 0.66 5.05
CA HIS A 53 -6.78 1.27 3.86
C HIS A 53 -8.29 1.11 3.82
N SER A 54 -8.85 0.38 4.75
CA SER A 54 -10.28 0.05 4.76
C SER A 54 -10.69 -0.75 3.54
N TRP A 55 -9.81 -1.61 3.08
CA TRP A 55 -10.05 -2.47 1.93
C TRP A 55 -10.39 -3.88 2.39
N ASN A 56 -11.16 -4.58 1.57
CA ASN A 56 -11.31 -6.03 1.72
C ASN A 56 -10.45 -6.71 0.65
N ALA A 57 -10.53 -8.03 0.58
CA ALA A 57 -9.71 -8.77 -0.38
C ALA A 57 -10.01 -8.38 -1.82
N ASP A 58 -11.27 -8.15 -2.13
CA ASP A 58 -11.64 -7.74 -3.49
C ASP A 58 -11.08 -6.36 -3.81
N ASP A 59 -11.09 -5.46 -2.84
CA ASP A 59 -10.52 -4.13 -3.03
C ASP A 59 -9.03 -4.25 -3.29
N LEU A 60 -8.35 -5.06 -2.51
CA LEU A 60 -6.92 -5.27 -2.70
C LEU A 60 -6.63 -5.83 -4.08
N ALA A 61 -7.40 -6.82 -4.50
CA ALA A 61 -7.20 -7.42 -5.81
C ALA A 61 -7.36 -6.38 -6.92
N SER A 62 -8.38 -5.55 -6.80
CA SER A 62 -8.64 -4.52 -7.78
C SER A 62 -7.53 -3.48 -7.82
N GLN A 63 -7.08 -3.04 -6.65
CA GLN A 63 -6.05 -2.01 -6.58
C GLN A 63 -4.69 -2.54 -7.02
N ALA A 64 -4.42 -3.79 -6.72
CA ALA A 64 -3.13 -4.40 -7.07
C ALA A 64 -3.13 -5.01 -8.47
N GLY A 65 -4.30 -5.19 -9.05
CA GLY A 65 -4.39 -5.81 -10.37
C GLY A 65 -4.09 -7.28 -10.34
N ILE A 66 -4.49 -7.97 -9.28
CA ILE A 66 -4.24 -9.40 -9.13
C ILE A 66 -5.57 -10.13 -9.02
N ASP A 67 -5.51 -11.43 -9.21
CA ASP A 67 -6.68 -12.29 -9.10
C ASP A 67 -7.21 -12.22 -7.66
N PRO A 68 -8.52 -12.08 -7.46
CA PRO A 68 -9.07 -12.05 -6.10
C PRO A 68 -8.70 -13.29 -5.28
N ARG A 69 -8.51 -14.43 -5.89
CA ARG A 69 -8.09 -15.63 -5.17
C ARG A 69 -6.71 -15.46 -4.57
N PHE A 70 -5.83 -14.78 -5.29
CA PHE A 70 -4.49 -14.50 -4.79
C PHE A 70 -4.55 -13.52 -3.62
N ALA A 71 -5.39 -12.50 -3.74
CA ALA A 71 -5.54 -11.53 -2.65
C ALA A 71 -6.05 -12.25 -1.40
N ASP A 72 -7.05 -13.11 -1.56
CA ASP A 72 -7.61 -13.82 -0.44
C ASP A 72 -6.58 -14.74 0.20
N ALA A 73 -5.85 -15.50 -0.61
CA ALA A 73 -4.84 -16.42 -0.09
C ALA A 73 -3.74 -15.65 0.62
N LEU A 74 -3.37 -14.49 0.07
CA LEU A 74 -2.33 -13.68 0.66
C LEU A 74 -2.75 -13.18 2.04
N LEU A 75 -3.99 -12.73 2.17
CA LEU A 75 -4.46 -12.21 3.44
C LEU A 75 -4.69 -13.31 4.46
N GLN A 76 -5.09 -14.49 4.01
CA GLN A 76 -5.40 -15.57 4.95
C GLN A 76 -4.19 -16.42 5.29
N ARG A 77 -3.35 -16.70 4.32
CA ARG A 77 -2.25 -17.62 4.50
C ARG A 77 -0.88 -17.04 4.19
N GLY A 78 -0.84 -15.84 3.60
CA GLY A 78 0.43 -15.27 3.17
C GLY A 78 1.04 -15.98 2.00
N GLU A 79 0.22 -16.64 1.17
CA GLU A 79 0.69 -17.42 0.04
C GLU A 79 0.07 -16.90 -1.24
N ALA A 80 0.92 -16.62 -2.22
CA ALA A 80 0.48 -16.19 -3.53
C ALA A 80 1.70 -16.26 -4.44
N PRO A 81 1.50 -16.25 -5.75
CA PRO A 81 2.65 -16.13 -6.65
C PRO A 81 3.43 -14.88 -6.30
N ILE A 82 4.74 -14.95 -6.46
CA ILE A 82 5.62 -13.87 -6.01
C ILE A 82 5.25 -12.54 -6.68
N GLU A 83 4.82 -12.57 -7.92
CA GLU A 83 4.42 -11.35 -8.60
C GLU A 83 3.20 -10.73 -7.94
N ALA A 84 2.26 -11.57 -7.49
CA ALA A 84 1.08 -11.06 -6.81
C ALA A 84 1.46 -10.46 -5.46
N VAL A 85 2.42 -11.06 -4.77
CA VAL A 85 2.89 -10.53 -3.50
C VAL A 85 3.45 -9.13 -3.69
N PHE A 86 4.31 -8.96 -4.70
CA PHE A 86 4.90 -7.65 -4.94
C PHE A 86 3.88 -6.63 -5.43
N SER A 87 2.93 -7.06 -6.26
CA SER A 87 1.89 -6.13 -6.71
C SER A 87 1.02 -5.66 -5.55
N ALA A 88 0.66 -6.57 -4.67
CA ALA A 88 -0.14 -6.22 -3.50
C ALA A 88 0.66 -5.33 -2.55
N ALA A 89 1.94 -5.64 -2.35
CA ALA A 89 2.79 -4.84 -1.49
C ALA A 89 2.88 -3.41 -2.02
N ASP A 90 3.06 -3.27 -3.31
CA ASP A 90 3.15 -1.96 -3.91
C ASP A 90 1.86 -1.17 -3.72
N ALA A 91 0.72 -1.83 -3.90
CA ALA A 91 -0.57 -1.17 -3.72
C ALA A 91 -0.78 -0.72 -2.28
N LEU A 92 -0.25 -1.47 -1.32
CA LEU A 92 -0.43 -1.18 0.09
C LEU A 92 0.67 -0.30 0.69
N GLY A 93 1.71 -0.02 -0.08
CA GLY A 93 2.82 0.78 0.44
C GLY A 93 3.76 -0.01 1.32
N ILE A 94 3.94 -1.28 1.01
CA ILE A 94 4.85 -2.16 1.74
C ILE A 94 6.10 -2.36 0.91
N ASP A 95 7.26 -2.10 1.51
CA ASP A 95 8.55 -2.40 0.90
C ASP A 95 9.03 -3.72 1.44
N ILE A 96 9.12 -4.71 0.58
CA ILE A 96 9.50 -6.05 1.00
C ILE A 96 11.02 -6.13 1.04
N ALA A 97 11.56 -6.34 2.22
CA ALA A 97 13.00 -6.47 2.41
C ALA A 97 13.44 -7.93 2.45
N ALA A 98 12.57 -8.81 2.90
CA ALA A 98 12.89 -10.23 2.96
C ALA A 98 11.62 -11.04 2.93
N LEU A 99 11.67 -12.17 2.26
CA LEU A 99 10.56 -13.13 2.19
C LEU A 99 11.08 -14.50 2.60
N PRO A 100 10.19 -15.36 3.10
CA PRO A 100 10.62 -16.72 3.44
C PRO A 100 11.02 -17.48 2.19
N LEU A 101 11.94 -18.40 2.35
CA LEU A 101 12.42 -19.19 1.23
C LEU A 101 11.31 -19.98 0.57
N SER A 102 10.31 -20.38 1.33
CA SER A 102 9.19 -21.11 0.76
C SER A 102 8.46 -20.30 -0.28
N SER A 103 8.34 -18.98 -0.06
CA SER A 103 7.72 -18.11 -1.04
C SER A 103 8.55 -18.04 -2.31
N LEU A 104 9.86 -17.97 -2.16
CA LEU A 104 10.74 -17.92 -3.31
C LEU A 104 10.71 -19.22 -4.08
N GLY A 105 10.60 -20.32 -3.38
CA GLY A 105 10.55 -21.62 -4.01
C GLY A 105 9.33 -21.81 -4.89
N ASN A 106 8.28 -21.08 -4.60
CA ASN A 106 7.04 -21.24 -5.36
C ASN A 106 7.13 -20.67 -6.77
N THR A 107 8.19 -20.00 -7.06
CA THR A 107 8.35 -19.41 -8.39
C THR A 107 8.89 -20.37 -9.42
N ARG A 108 9.25 -21.56 -8.99
CA ARG A 108 9.79 -22.55 -9.91
C ARG A 108 8.76 -23.14 -10.81
#